data_afb50ed6c226a2d9b4c3ea9b9f82816a
#
_entry.id   afb50ed6c226a2d9b4c3ea9b9f82816a
#
_cell.length_a   1.000
_cell.length_b   1.000
_cell.length_c   1.000
_cell.angle_alpha   90.00
_cell.angle_beta   90.00
_cell.angle_gamma   90.00
#
_symmetry.space_group_name_H-M   'P 1'
#
loop_
_entity.id
_entity.type
_entity.pdbx_description
1 polymer ?
#
loop_
_entity_poly.entity_id
_entity_poly.type
_entity_poly.pdbx_seq_one_letter_code
_entity_poly.pdbx_strand_id
1 'polypeptide(L)'
;GPLTEDMSMVERIEFVKGPAGFMLANGDPSGFYNVVTKKPSGRNKGEVGISMGSFDLYRANLDLDGKFSEDGKLLYRINVMGQLKGSHRQFDFNNRYSVVPVLKYLIDDKTSVTLEYTHQFSEVNVIGSNYIFSKKGYADLPRDFTTAEANLAPTKMNDRSLLVIFDHKLSNNWKITAQAAYFNYQQQGASLWPQWPVAFDPQNDSILYRGMSIWDVLGTSKIGQMFVNGEVQTGAVSHKILAGMDMSNKEYYHDWNQGGALGGEFNIYAPEYGNATQPVFDRTKSIRERGVRYYDGYTGLYVQDELGFFDDALRLTLAGRYTTLKTGDIYSGDFKSSRFTPRIGLSYSIDKNTAVYFVKDESFLENYGSDWQQKSFDPITGGNIEAGIKKDWVNGKWNSAVSVYQITRNNVLTADMDHPNPAGGYYSRQSGQQKTKGVEVDIRGQIVRGLDVIINYAYTEAKVTKDSEKGNIGTQVPGSSRHIQNAWLNYKIDMGALTGFGISAGYQYQVKRSPWFVFDGSENSLPDYFRLDGSLSYQKEKIGFNLVVNNILNKYLYSGAPYEDYFYWQTEPGTNMRFSVSYRF
;
A
#
# COMPACT_ATOMS: atom_id res chain seq x y z
N GLY A 1 0.71 6.04 6.35
CA GLY A 1 0.50 7.48 6.59
C GLY A 1 -0.32 8.11 5.49
N PRO A 2 -0.78 9.37 5.63
CA PRO A 2 -1.61 10.03 4.61
C PRO A 2 -0.84 10.48 3.37
N LEU A 3 0.49 10.40 3.37
CA LEU A 3 1.34 10.69 2.22
C LEU A 3 1.65 9.39 1.46
N THR A 4 1.25 9.35 0.20
CA THR A 4 1.53 8.26 -0.74
C THR A 4 2.27 8.80 -1.95
N GLU A 5 2.93 7.92 -2.69
CA GLU A 5 3.60 8.28 -3.93
C GLU A 5 2.63 8.89 -4.93
N ASP A 6 3.06 9.96 -5.58
CA ASP A 6 2.26 10.58 -6.63
C ASP A 6 2.46 9.88 -7.97
N MET A 7 1.36 9.61 -8.68
CA MET A 7 1.40 8.91 -9.97
C MET A 7 2.18 9.66 -11.06
N SER A 8 2.43 10.97 -10.91
CA SER A 8 3.24 11.73 -11.87
C SER A 8 4.68 11.22 -11.96
N MET A 9 5.25 10.72 -10.86
CA MET A 9 6.61 10.18 -10.80
C MET A 9 6.70 8.67 -10.97
N VAL A 10 5.58 7.98 -11.02
CA VAL A 10 5.52 6.51 -11.07
C VAL A 10 5.55 6.02 -12.51
N GLU A 11 6.47 5.11 -12.81
CA GLU A 11 6.52 4.38 -14.09
C GLU A 11 5.53 3.21 -14.09
N ARG A 12 5.53 2.41 -13.01
CA ARG A 12 4.65 1.27 -12.81
C ARG A 12 4.55 0.87 -11.34
N ILE A 13 3.50 0.15 -11.03
CA ILE A 13 3.31 -0.52 -9.74
C ILE A 13 3.30 -2.02 -9.98
N GLU A 14 4.11 -2.75 -9.22
CA GLU A 14 4.25 -4.21 -9.28
C GLU A 14 3.57 -4.81 -8.04
N PHE A 15 2.60 -5.68 -8.24
CA PHE A 15 1.92 -6.38 -7.14
C PHE A 15 2.47 -7.79 -6.99
N VAL A 16 2.87 -8.14 -5.77
CA VAL A 16 3.29 -9.47 -5.39
C VAL A 16 2.28 -10.04 -4.41
N LYS A 17 1.59 -11.11 -4.80
CA LYS A 17 0.61 -11.81 -4.00
C LYS A 17 1.29 -12.89 -3.14
N GLY A 18 0.80 -13.08 -1.92
CA GLY A 18 1.32 -14.07 -0.98
C GLY A 18 2.64 -13.66 -0.30
N PRO A 19 3.23 -14.55 0.51
CA PRO A 19 4.46 -14.30 1.23
C PRO A 19 5.62 -13.94 0.31
N ALA A 20 6.38 -12.95 0.69
CA ALA A 20 7.51 -12.46 -0.06
C ALA A 20 8.82 -12.50 0.75
N GLY A 21 8.93 -13.44 1.67
CA GLY A 21 10.08 -13.55 2.58
C GLY A 21 11.42 -13.74 1.90
N PHE A 22 11.44 -14.20 0.65
CA PHE A 22 12.66 -14.18 -0.15
C PHE A 22 13.00 -12.77 -0.65
N MET A 23 12.01 -11.96 -1.01
CA MET A 23 12.20 -10.62 -1.58
C MET A 23 12.31 -9.53 -0.51
N LEU A 24 11.66 -9.74 0.65
CA LEU A 24 11.63 -8.81 1.77
C LEU A 24 12.31 -9.42 3.00
N ALA A 25 12.93 -8.55 3.81
CA ALA A 25 13.54 -8.98 5.07
C ALA A 25 12.49 -9.53 6.03
N ASN A 26 11.39 -8.83 6.14
CA ASN A 26 10.20 -9.19 6.91
C ASN A 26 8.97 -8.67 6.16
N GLY A 27 7.85 -9.33 6.31
CA GLY A 27 6.62 -8.90 5.65
C GLY A 27 5.43 -9.81 5.95
N ASP A 28 4.26 -9.23 5.84
CA ASP A 28 3.00 -9.93 5.98
C ASP A 28 2.84 -10.98 4.86
N PRO A 29 2.31 -12.18 5.16
CA PRO A 29 2.12 -13.22 4.17
C PRO A 29 1.05 -12.93 3.11
N SER A 30 0.31 -11.82 3.22
CA SER A 30 -0.70 -11.43 2.23
C SER A 30 -0.12 -10.85 0.95
N GLY A 31 1.11 -10.34 0.97
CA GLY A 31 1.80 -9.77 -0.18
C GLY A 31 2.18 -8.30 0.01
N PHE A 32 2.68 -7.69 -1.05
CA PHE A 32 3.06 -6.28 -1.09
C PHE A 32 2.95 -5.71 -2.50
N TYR A 33 3.06 -4.40 -2.62
CA TYR A 33 3.26 -3.73 -3.90
C TYR A 33 4.61 -2.99 -3.91
N ASN A 34 5.22 -2.93 -5.08
CA ASN A 34 6.48 -2.22 -5.33
C ASN A 34 6.21 -1.07 -6.30
N VAL A 35 6.66 0.13 -5.94
CA VAL A 35 6.54 1.32 -6.78
C VAL A 35 7.85 1.58 -7.48
N VAL A 36 7.83 1.57 -8.82
CA VAL A 36 8.98 1.89 -9.65
C VAL A 36 8.83 3.30 -10.19
N THR A 37 9.75 4.18 -9.82
CA THR A 37 9.77 5.57 -10.27
C THR A 37 10.38 5.70 -11.66
N LYS A 38 9.98 6.74 -12.38
CA LYS A 38 10.44 7.05 -13.73
C LYS A 38 11.94 7.34 -13.75
N LYS A 39 12.65 6.73 -14.70
CA LYS A 39 14.10 6.91 -14.91
C LYS A 39 14.39 7.58 -16.25
N PRO A 40 15.54 8.24 -16.43
CA PRO A 40 15.95 8.81 -17.71
C PRO A 40 16.07 7.75 -18.79
N SER A 41 15.44 7.98 -19.94
CA SER A 41 15.57 7.12 -21.13
C SER A 41 16.53 7.69 -22.18
N GLY A 42 16.90 8.97 -22.06
CA GLY A 42 17.70 9.71 -23.03
C GLY A 42 16.97 10.08 -24.32
N ARG A 43 15.64 9.85 -24.37
CA ARG A 43 14.80 10.32 -25.47
C ARG A 43 14.32 11.73 -25.13
N ASN A 44 14.59 12.68 -26.02
CA ASN A 44 14.10 14.04 -25.83
C ASN A 44 12.58 14.05 -25.99
N LYS A 45 11.86 14.05 -24.88
CA LYS A 45 10.41 14.06 -24.81
C LYS A 45 9.93 14.77 -23.56
N GLY A 46 8.73 15.33 -23.64
CA GLY A 46 8.10 15.97 -22.49
C GLY A 46 6.59 15.78 -22.51
N GLU A 47 6.01 15.90 -21.33
CA GLU A 47 4.56 15.96 -21.15
C GLU A 47 4.23 17.01 -20.09
N VAL A 48 3.27 17.87 -20.39
CA VAL A 48 2.64 18.77 -19.43
C VAL A 48 1.18 18.41 -19.32
N GLY A 49 0.66 18.36 -18.10
CA GLY A 49 -0.72 18.04 -17.82
C GLY A 49 -1.36 19.06 -16.87
N ILE A 50 -2.63 19.37 -17.10
CA ILE A 50 -3.47 20.18 -16.21
C ILE A 50 -4.73 19.38 -15.94
N SER A 51 -5.18 19.37 -14.69
CA SER A 51 -6.43 18.71 -14.29
C SER A 51 -7.24 19.62 -13.37
N MET A 52 -8.54 19.57 -13.52
CA MET A 52 -9.51 20.21 -12.63
C MET A 52 -10.67 19.24 -12.37
N GLY A 53 -11.38 19.43 -11.27
CA GLY A 53 -12.46 18.52 -10.94
C GLY A 53 -13.24 18.88 -9.69
N SER A 54 -14.06 17.95 -9.25
CA SER A 54 -14.85 18.07 -8.04
C SER A 54 -13.98 18.34 -6.82
N PHE A 55 -14.54 19.03 -5.84
CA PHE A 55 -13.87 19.39 -4.59
C PHE A 55 -12.70 20.35 -4.80
N ASP A 56 -12.87 21.33 -5.68
CA ASP A 56 -11.87 22.37 -5.98
C ASP A 56 -10.50 21.78 -6.36
N LEU A 57 -10.52 20.68 -7.10
CA LEU A 57 -9.30 20.08 -7.61
C LEU A 57 -8.70 20.96 -8.71
N TYR A 58 -7.49 21.43 -8.47
CA TYR A 58 -6.58 22.05 -9.44
C TYR A 58 -5.22 21.39 -9.35
N ARG A 59 -4.76 20.85 -10.47
CA ARG A 59 -3.51 20.11 -10.53
C ARG A 59 -2.76 20.40 -11.82
N ALA A 60 -1.45 20.57 -11.71
CA ALA A 60 -0.54 20.63 -12.84
C ALA A 60 0.63 19.65 -12.64
N ASN A 61 1.10 19.05 -13.72
CA ASN A 61 2.27 18.17 -13.71
C ASN A 61 3.11 18.36 -14.96
N LEU A 62 4.42 18.12 -14.81
CA LEU A 62 5.44 18.19 -15.85
C LEU A 62 6.32 16.94 -15.76
N ASP A 63 6.60 16.32 -16.89
CA ASP A 63 7.56 15.22 -17.06
C ASP A 63 8.47 15.56 -18.23
N LEU A 64 9.76 15.73 -17.99
CA LEU A 64 10.78 15.98 -19.01
C LEU A 64 11.84 14.89 -18.95
N ASP A 65 12.21 14.35 -20.10
CA ASP A 65 13.21 13.30 -20.26
C ASP A 65 14.15 13.67 -21.43
N GLY A 66 15.45 13.55 -21.25
CA GLY A 66 16.38 13.91 -22.30
C GLY A 66 17.85 13.65 -21.99
N LYS A 67 18.68 14.13 -22.91
CA LYS A 67 20.13 14.15 -22.77
C LYS A 67 20.55 15.52 -22.23
N PHE A 68 21.39 15.52 -21.20
CA PHE A 68 21.94 16.73 -20.61
C PHE A 68 23.28 17.10 -21.25
N SER A 69 24.08 16.12 -21.67
CA SER A 69 25.37 16.29 -22.34
C SER A 69 25.27 16.00 -23.84
N GLU A 70 26.11 16.68 -24.66
CA GLU A 70 26.15 16.50 -26.11
C GLU A 70 26.59 15.08 -26.52
N ASP A 71 27.50 14.47 -25.76
CA ASP A 71 27.96 13.09 -25.97
C ASP A 71 26.90 12.05 -25.58
N GLY A 72 25.75 12.47 -25.02
CA GLY A 72 24.65 11.61 -24.61
C GLY A 72 24.95 10.71 -23.42
N LYS A 73 26.04 10.95 -22.68
CA LYS A 73 26.40 10.16 -21.49
C LYS A 73 25.67 10.60 -20.24
N LEU A 74 25.35 11.88 -20.11
CA LEU A 74 24.57 12.39 -19.00
C LEU A 74 23.12 12.59 -19.42
N LEU A 75 22.23 11.77 -18.83
CA LEU A 75 20.80 11.77 -19.06
C LEU A 75 20.08 12.38 -17.87
N TYR A 76 18.93 13.00 -18.11
CA TYR A 76 18.10 13.55 -17.05
C TYR A 76 16.63 13.17 -17.24
N ARG A 77 15.91 13.09 -16.13
CA ARG A 77 14.45 13.14 -16.09
C ARG A 77 14.02 13.97 -14.90
N ILE A 78 13.01 14.80 -15.07
CA ILE A 78 12.44 15.58 -13.99
C ILE A 78 10.92 15.47 -14.02
N ASN A 79 10.34 15.11 -12.87
CA ASN A 79 8.91 15.15 -12.65
C ASN A 79 8.58 16.21 -11.62
N VAL A 80 7.61 17.07 -11.93
CA VAL A 80 7.11 18.09 -11.02
C VAL A 80 5.60 18.03 -11.00
N MET A 81 5.02 18.13 -9.83
CA MET A 81 3.56 18.17 -9.67
C MET A 81 3.18 19.15 -8.56
N GLY A 82 2.10 19.89 -8.77
CA GLY A 82 1.43 20.72 -7.78
C GLY A 82 -0.07 20.46 -7.78
N GLN A 83 -0.69 20.42 -6.60
CA GLN A 83 -2.11 20.16 -6.44
C GLN A 83 -2.69 20.97 -5.29
N LEU A 84 -3.85 21.56 -5.54
CA LEU A 84 -4.80 22.04 -4.55
C LEU A 84 -6.04 21.18 -4.65
N LYS A 85 -6.59 20.72 -3.53
CA LYS A 85 -7.77 19.85 -3.52
C LYS A 85 -8.48 19.91 -2.18
N GLY A 86 -9.77 20.17 -2.20
CA GLY A 86 -10.68 19.94 -1.08
C GLY A 86 -11.12 18.47 -0.97
N SER A 87 -12.19 18.22 -0.26
CA SER A 87 -12.77 16.89 -0.03
C SER A 87 -14.28 16.95 -0.13
N HIS A 88 -14.93 15.79 -0.24
CA HIS A 88 -16.37 15.67 -0.04
C HIS A 88 -16.77 15.92 1.44
N ARG A 89 -15.83 15.75 2.38
CA ARG A 89 -16.02 16.10 3.79
C ARG A 89 -15.71 17.57 4.01
N GLN A 90 -16.51 18.20 4.87
CA GLN A 90 -16.28 19.60 5.26
C GLN A 90 -14.89 19.75 5.89
N PHE A 91 -14.22 20.85 5.57
CA PHE A 91 -12.91 21.28 6.09
C PHE A 91 -11.72 20.36 5.73
N ASP A 92 -11.94 19.21 5.13
CA ASP A 92 -10.86 18.35 4.67
C ASP A 92 -10.28 18.86 3.35
N PHE A 93 -8.97 18.74 3.22
CA PHE A 93 -8.22 19.11 2.02
C PHE A 93 -6.94 18.27 1.89
N ASN A 94 -6.35 18.31 0.70
CA ASN A 94 -5.06 17.66 0.41
C ASN A 94 -4.29 18.49 -0.61
N ASN A 95 -3.56 19.47 -0.12
CA ASN A 95 -2.69 20.33 -0.91
C ASN A 95 -1.30 19.73 -0.90
N ARG A 96 -0.70 19.52 -2.07
CA ARG A 96 0.63 18.91 -2.15
C ARG A 96 1.42 19.29 -3.38
N TYR A 97 2.72 19.14 -3.29
CA TYR A 97 3.61 19.17 -4.44
C TYR A 97 4.67 18.08 -4.34
N SER A 98 5.25 17.74 -5.48
CA SER A 98 6.42 16.86 -5.57
C SER A 98 7.38 17.34 -6.64
N VAL A 99 8.68 17.12 -6.39
CA VAL A 99 9.78 17.40 -7.33
C VAL A 99 10.72 16.20 -7.29
N VAL A 100 10.95 15.60 -8.47
CA VAL A 100 11.76 14.38 -8.59
C VAL A 100 12.74 14.53 -9.76
N PRO A 101 13.90 15.15 -9.55
CA PRO A 101 14.99 15.14 -10.50
C PRO A 101 15.74 13.80 -10.44
N VAL A 102 16.04 13.24 -11.60
CA VAL A 102 16.83 12.04 -11.79
C VAL A 102 17.92 12.29 -12.80
N LEU A 103 19.16 11.96 -12.44
CA LEU A 103 20.32 11.99 -13.33
C LEU A 103 20.82 10.57 -13.55
N LYS A 104 21.19 10.23 -14.77
CA LYS A 104 21.86 8.98 -15.09
C LYS A 104 23.10 9.26 -15.90
N TYR A 105 24.24 8.82 -15.40
CA TYR A 105 25.52 8.95 -16.07
C TYR A 105 25.97 7.58 -16.61
N LEU A 106 26.18 7.51 -17.91
CA LEU A 106 26.72 6.35 -18.62
C LEU A 106 28.25 6.50 -18.65
N ILE A 107 28.93 5.87 -17.68
CA ILE A 107 30.40 5.93 -17.59
C ILE A 107 31.01 5.34 -18.84
N ASP A 108 30.51 4.15 -19.20
CA ASP A 108 30.82 3.43 -20.43
C ASP A 108 29.64 2.54 -20.85
N ASP A 109 29.81 1.67 -21.86
CA ASP A 109 28.75 0.78 -22.37
C ASP A 109 28.32 -0.31 -21.37
N LYS A 110 29.09 -0.50 -20.30
CA LYS A 110 28.86 -1.53 -19.28
C LYS A 110 28.43 -0.95 -17.95
N THR A 111 28.75 0.33 -17.68
CA THR A 111 28.67 0.91 -16.35
C THR A 111 27.81 2.17 -16.34
N SER A 112 26.85 2.24 -15.44
CA SER A 112 26.06 3.45 -15.23
C SER A 112 25.79 3.71 -13.74
N VAL A 113 25.64 5.01 -13.42
CA VAL A 113 25.21 5.49 -12.11
C VAL A 113 23.96 6.31 -12.28
N THR A 114 22.94 6.01 -11.49
CA THR A 114 21.69 6.80 -11.43
C THR A 114 21.56 7.43 -10.06
N LEU A 115 21.28 8.72 -10.04
CA LEU A 115 20.99 9.52 -8.84
C LEU A 115 19.58 10.03 -8.93
N GLU A 116 18.74 9.72 -7.95
CA GLU A 116 17.37 10.21 -7.85
C GLU A 116 17.16 10.93 -6.52
N TYR A 117 16.63 12.12 -6.57
CA TYR A 117 16.17 12.86 -5.41
C TYR A 117 14.66 13.00 -5.49
N THR A 118 13.96 12.74 -4.40
CA THR A 118 12.52 12.94 -4.27
C THR A 118 12.24 13.91 -3.14
N HIS A 119 11.43 14.91 -3.40
CA HIS A 119 10.83 15.75 -2.37
C HIS A 119 9.33 15.81 -2.59
N GLN A 120 8.58 15.37 -1.59
CA GLN A 120 7.14 15.49 -1.53
C GLN A 120 6.75 16.31 -0.30
N PHE A 121 5.82 17.22 -0.48
CA PHE A 121 5.18 17.98 0.59
C PHE A 121 3.68 17.80 0.52
N SER A 122 3.02 17.70 1.66
CA SER A 122 1.56 17.66 1.75
C SER A 122 1.07 18.42 2.98
N GLU A 123 -0.04 19.14 2.79
CA GLU A 123 -0.86 19.68 3.87
C GLU A 123 -2.24 19.03 3.81
N VAL A 124 -2.69 18.52 4.94
CA VAL A 124 -4.02 17.93 5.12
C VAL A 124 -4.64 18.45 6.44
N ASN A 125 -5.91 18.21 6.66
CA ASN A 125 -6.52 18.47 7.97
C ASN A 125 -5.87 17.56 9.04
N VAL A 126 -6.28 17.69 10.29
CA VAL A 126 -5.79 16.86 11.40
C VAL A 126 -6.05 15.38 11.13
N ILE A 127 -5.14 14.53 11.59
CA ILE A 127 -5.28 13.08 11.46
C ILE A 127 -6.55 12.64 12.21
N GLY A 128 -7.38 11.82 11.57
CA GLY A 128 -8.64 11.36 12.16
C GLY A 128 -9.86 12.20 11.78
N SER A 129 -9.71 13.38 11.14
CA SER A 129 -10.83 14.20 10.65
C SER A 129 -11.76 13.46 9.69
N ASN A 130 -11.25 12.42 9.07
CA ASN A 130 -11.96 11.59 8.09
C ASN A 130 -12.83 10.49 8.72
N TYR A 131 -12.88 10.37 10.05
CA TYR A 131 -13.74 9.41 10.72
C TYR A 131 -15.05 10.05 11.18
N ILE A 132 -16.12 9.29 11.05
CA ILE A 132 -17.46 9.60 11.56
C ILE A 132 -17.78 8.62 12.68
N PHE A 133 -18.46 9.11 13.72
CA PHE A 133 -18.78 8.35 14.94
C PHE A 133 -20.28 8.44 15.24
N SER A 134 -20.90 7.31 15.59
CA SER A 134 -22.30 7.26 16.08
C SER A 134 -22.55 5.98 16.89
N LYS A 135 -23.42 6.09 17.90
CA LYS A 135 -23.92 4.92 18.64
C LYS A 135 -25.02 4.17 17.89
N LYS A 136 -25.70 4.79 16.93
CA LYS A 136 -26.84 4.18 16.22
C LYS A 136 -26.42 3.21 15.11
N GLY A 137 -25.17 3.26 14.64
CA GLY A 137 -24.68 2.36 13.59
C GLY A 137 -23.95 3.09 12.48
N TYR A 138 -23.52 2.32 11.49
CA TYR A 138 -22.87 2.86 10.28
C TYR A 138 -23.85 3.67 9.43
N ALA A 139 -23.31 4.65 8.70
CA ALA A 139 -24.04 5.51 7.76
C ALA A 139 -25.24 6.27 8.37
N ASP A 140 -25.26 6.43 9.69
CA ASP A 140 -26.25 7.19 10.42
C ASP A 140 -26.16 8.70 10.15
N LEU A 141 -24.97 9.19 9.79
CA LEU A 141 -24.69 10.59 9.48
C LEU A 141 -24.38 10.79 7.99
N PRO A 142 -24.54 12.02 7.46
CA PRO A 142 -24.21 12.32 6.06
C PRO A 142 -22.75 11.98 5.72
N ARG A 143 -22.48 11.68 4.43
CA ARG A 143 -21.12 11.32 3.98
C ARG A 143 -20.10 12.46 4.09
N ASP A 144 -20.55 13.68 4.10
CA ASP A 144 -19.78 14.92 4.20
C ASP A 144 -19.60 15.41 5.64
N PHE A 145 -20.19 14.71 6.60
CA PHE A 145 -20.07 15.02 8.02
C PHE A 145 -18.60 14.96 8.49
N THR A 146 -18.24 15.85 9.39
CA THR A 146 -16.93 15.85 10.07
C THR A 146 -17.06 16.23 11.54
N THR A 147 -16.15 15.74 12.36
CA THR A 147 -15.96 16.19 13.74
C THR A 147 -14.89 17.29 13.85
N ALA A 148 -14.24 17.65 12.74
CA ALA A 148 -13.21 18.68 12.70
C ALA A 148 -13.81 20.09 12.68
N GLU A 149 -12.95 21.08 12.87
CA GLU A 149 -13.27 22.51 12.81
C GLU A 149 -12.56 23.15 11.60
N ALA A 150 -13.13 24.23 11.08
CA ALA A 150 -12.57 24.95 9.95
C ALA A 150 -11.21 25.62 10.26
N ASN A 151 -10.94 25.93 11.52
CA ASN A 151 -9.78 26.70 11.98
C ASN A 151 -8.68 25.86 12.62
N LEU A 152 -8.72 24.53 12.45
CA LEU A 152 -7.64 23.66 12.93
C LEU A 152 -6.35 23.88 12.12
N ALA A 153 -5.21 23.90 12.83
CA ALA A 153 -3.93 23.96 12.18
C ALA A 153 -3.71 22.71 11.33
N PRO A 154 -3.27 22.84 10.06
CA PRO A 154 -3.05 21.70 9.18
C PRO A 154 -1.94 20.78 9.66
N THR A 155 -2.05 19.50 9.35
CA THR A 155 -0.95 18.56 9.43
C THR A 155 -0.07 18.73 8.21
N LYS A 156 1.22 19.03 8.42
CA LYS A 156 2.23 19.22 7.39
C LYS A 156 3.16 18.03 7.35
N MET A 157 3.40 17.51 6.15
CA MET A 157 4.29 16.37 5.92
C MET A 157 5.34 16.74 4.88
N ASN A 158 6.60 16.42 5.20
CA ASN A 158 7.73 16.50 4.28
C ASN A 158 8.34 15.12 4.15
N ASP A 159 8.43 14.62 2.94
CA ASP A 159 9.11 13.37 2.62
C ASP A 159 10.23 13.65 1.61
N ARG A 160 11.45 13.27 1.95
CA ARG A 160 12.65 13.47 1.13
C ARG A 160 13.40 12.16 1.04
N SER A 161 13.86 11.84 -0.15
CA SER A 161 14.72 10.68 -0.33
C SER A 161 15.83 10.96 -1.35
N LEU A 162 16.93 10.25 -1.17
CA LEU A 162 18.03 10.19 -2.10
C LEU A 162 18.32 8.72 -2.40
N LEU A 163 18.30 8.35 -3.67
CA LEU A 163 18.59 7.00 -4.15
C LEU A 163 19.76 7.06 -5.14
N VAL A 164 20.75 6.20 -4.92
CA VAL A 164 21.88 5.97 -5.83
C VAL A 164 21.81 4.53 -6.32
N ILE A 165 21.90 4.33 -7.63
CA ILE A 165 21.94 3.01 -8.26
C ILE A 165 23.20 2.94 -9.09
N PHE A 166 24.02 1.93 -8.84
CA PHE A 166 25.18 1.56 -9.63
C PHE A 166 24.89 0.24 -10.35
N ASP A 167 25.03 0.24 -11.66
CA ASP A 167 24.87 -0.94 -12.52
C ASP A 167 26.16 -1.20 -13.29
N HIS A 168 26.65 -2.43 -13.28
CA HIS A 168 27.82 -2.83 -14.04
C HIS A 168 27.65 -4.22 -14.67
N LYS A 169 27.86 -4.33 -15.98
CA LYS A 169 27.90 -5.61 -16.71
C LYS A 169 29.28 -6.23 -16.56
N LEU A 170 29.40 -7.28 -15.76
CA LEU A 170 30.63 -8.05 -15.58
C LEU A 170 31.00 -8.80 -16.88
N SER A 171 29.99 -9.30 -17.58
CA SER A 171 30.06 -9.94 -18.88
C SER A 171 28.72 -9.79 -19.61
N ASN A 172 28.57 -10.45 -20.77
CA ASN A 172 27.30 -10.47 -21.50
C ASN A 172 26.15 -11.10 -20.68
N ASN A 173 26.49 -12.07 -19.83
CA ASN A 173 25.53 -12.89 -19.09
C ASN A 173 25.46 -12.52 -17.59
N TRP A 174 26.35 -11.66 -17.08
CA TRP A 174 26.43 -11.34 -15.66
C TRP A 174 26.42 -9.83 -15.42
N LYS A 175 25.60 -9.44 -14.47
CA LYS A 175 25.43 -8.04 -14.04
C LYS A 175 25.48 -7.95 -12.53
N ILE A 176 26.16 -6.93 -12.01
CA ILE A 176 26.10 -6.50 -10.60
C ILE A 176 25.31 -5.19 -10.50
N THR A 177 24.44 -5.10 -9.51
CA THR A 177 23.72 -3.89 -9.15
C THR A 177 23.96 -3.60 -7.67
N ALA A 178 24.31 -2.36 -7.36
CA ALA A 178 24.37 -1.86 -5.99
C ALA A 178 23.45 -0.64 -5.84
N GLN A 179 22.74 -0.56 -4.74
CA GLN A 179 21.82 0.54 -4.45
C GLN A 179 22.01 1.02 -3.03
N ALA A 180 21.90 2.31 -2.83
CA ALA A 180 21.87 2.94 -1.51
C ALA A 180 20.78 4.02 -1.49
N ALA A 181 19.98 4.04 -0.43
CA ALA A 181 18.91 5.01 -0.27
C ALA A 181 18.92 5.61 1.14
N TYR A 182 18.60 6.89 1.22
CA TYR A 182 18.33 7.60 2.45
C TYR A 182 16.95 8.24 2.37
N PHE A 183 16.12 8.02 3.38
CA PHE A 183 14.80 8.60 3.51
C PHE A 183 14.72 9.46 4.78
N ASN A 184 14.05 10.60 4.67
CA ASN A 184 13.74 11.48 5.79
C ASN A 184 12.28 11.92 5.68
N TYR A 185 11.45 11.45 6.61
CA TYR A 185 10.05 11.79 6.74
C TYR A 185 9.84 12.66 7.97
N GLN A 186 9.16 13.78 7.82
CA GLN A 186 8.78 14.68 8.89
C GLN A 186 7.29 15.00 8.81
N GLN A 187 6.61 14.88 9.94
CA GLN A 187 5.23 15.29 10.10
C GLN A 187 5.09 16.17 11.32
N GLN A 188 4.34 17.24 11.19
CA GLN A 188 3.95 18.11 12.28
C GLN A 188 2.45 18.36 12.20
N GLY A 189 1.70 18.00 13.27
CA GLY A 189 0.27 18.14 13.25
C GLY A 189 -0.39 17.70 14.55
N ALA A 190 -1.65 17.35 14.42
CA ALA A 190 -2.47 16.84 15.52
C ALA A 190 -3.34 15.68 15.02
N SER A 191 -3.86 14.89 15.93
CA SER A 191 -4.92 13.91 15.69
C SER A 191 -6.19 14.28 16.43
N LEU A 192 -7.32 13.91 15.87
CA LEU A 192 -8.66 14.17 16.38
C LEU A 192 -9.41 12.85 16.55
N TRP A 193 -9.83 12.55 17.77
CA TRP A 193 -10.54 11.34 18.14
C TRP A 193 -11.61 11.64 19.19
N PRO A 194 -12.59 10.74 19.42
CA PRO A 194 -13.40 10.80 20.63
C PRO A 194 -12.52 10.79 21.87
N GLN A 195 -12.94 11.47 22.93
CA GLN A 195 -12.25 11.41 24.22
C GLN A 195 -12.30 9.98 24.79
N TRP A 196 -11.29 9.65 25.54
CA TRP A 196 -11.24 8.42 26.31
C TRP A 196 -11.14 8.78 27.82
N PRO A 197 -11.81 8.07 28.74
CA PRO A 197 -12.62 6.85 28.55
C PRO A 197 -14.07 7.09 28.13
N VAL A 198 -14.54 8.33 28.04
CA VAL A 198 -15.94 8.64 27.71
C VAL A 198 -15.99 9.39 26.36
N ALA A 199 -16.43 8.68 25.33
CA ALA A 199 -16.56 9.21 23.98
C ALA A 199 -17.86 10.01 23.80
N PHE A 200 -18.98 9.45 24.26
CA PHE A 200 -20.32 10.05 24.18
C PHE A 200 -20.86 10.33 25.55
N ASP A 201 -21.72 11.35 25.67
CA ASP A 201 -22.43 11.64 26.89
C ASP A 201 -23.28 10.43 27.34
N PRO A 202 -23.17 9.96 28.59
CA PRO A 202 -23.89 8.77 29.07
C PRO A 202 -25.42 8.89 29.05
N GLN A 203 -25.95 10.10 28.99
CA GLN A 203 -27.39 10.40 29.01
C GLN A 203 -27.91 10.90 27.65
N ASN A 204 -27.02 11.26 26.73
CA ASN A 204 -27.37 11.82 25.43
C ASN A 204 -26.44 11.36 24.30
N ASP A 205 -26.80 10.31 23.60
CA ASP A 205 -26.05 9.74 22.48
C ASP A 205 -25.80 10.71 21.30
N SER A 206 -26.41 11.90 21.34
CA SER A 206 -26.14 12.94 20.34
C SER A 206 -24.91 13.78 20.64
N ILE A 207 -24.38 13.71 21.86
CA ILE A 207 -23.24 14.52 22.30
C ILE A 207 -21.97 13.69 22.28
N LEU A 208 -21.06 14.11 21.44
CA LEU A 208 -19.71 13.55 21.32
C LEU A 208 -18.69 14.46 22.02
N TYR A 209 -17.84 13.90 22.85
CA TYR A 209 -16.68 14.58 23.42
C TYR A 209 -15.47 14.36 22.53
N ARG A 210 -14.93 15.46 21.96
CA ARG A 210 -13.81 15.43 21.03
C ARG A 210 -12.50 15.67 21.76
N GLY A 211 -11.48 14.85 21.46
CA GLY A 211 -10.12 14.99 21.98
C GLY A 211 -9.12 15.25 20.86
N MET A 212 -8.16 16.11 21.11
CA MET A 212 -7.01 16.30 20.23
C MET A 212 -5.73 15.94 20.94
N SER A 213 -4.81 15.30 20.23
CA SER A 213 -3.44 15.08 20.68
C SER A 213 -2.43 15.54 19.64
N ILE A 214 -1.25 15.95 20.10
CA ILE A 214 -0.12 16.20 19.22
C ILE A 214 0.18 14.93 18.39
N TRP A 215 0.59 15.09 17.14
CA TRP A 215 0.91 13.97 16.27
C TRP A 215 2.11 14.33 15.39
N ASP A 216 3.24 14.50 16.05
CA ASP A 216 4.49 14.83 15.38
C ASP A 216 5.35 13.59 15.17
N VAL A 217 6.00 13.51 14.02
CA VAL A 217 6.80 12.36 13.60
C VAL A 217 8.09 12.81 12.94
N LEU A 218 9.17 12.10 13.24
CA LEU A 218 10.42 12.12 12.48
C LEU A 218 10.84 10.68 12.17
N GLY A 219 10.88 10.33 10.90
CA GLY A 219 11.39 9.03 10.44
C GLY A 219 12.63 9.20 9.59
N THR A 220 13.66 8.39 9.84
CA THR A 220 14.84 8.31 8.97
C THR A 220 15.12 6.85 8.64
N SER A 221 15.44 6.55 7.38
CA SER A 221 15.82 5.21 6.96
C SER A 221 17.05 5.24 6.08
N LYS A 222 17.97 4.31 6.30
CA LYS A 222 19.14 4.05 5.47
C LYS A 222 19.02 2.63 4.96
N ILE A 223 19.02 2.46 3.66
CA ILE A 223 18.86 1.15 3.01
C ILE A 223 20.00 0.95 2.04
N GLY A 224 20.56 -0.24 2.03
CA GLY A 224 21.58 -0.65 1.06
C GLY A 224 21.29 -2.04 0.55
N GLN A 225 21.57 -2.28 -0.72
CA GLN A 225 21.58 -3.62 -1.29
C GLN A 225 22.61 -3.75 -2.38
N MET A 226 23.14 -4.95 -2.54
CA MET A 226 24.00 -5.33 -3.63
C MET A 226 23.67 -6.75 -4.06
N PHE A 227 23.52 -6.95 -5.36
CA PHE A 227 23.25 -8.28 -5.89
C PHE A 227 23.91 -8.47 -7.26
N VAL A 228 24.19 -9.73 -7.56
CA VAL A 228 24.60 -10.20 -8.86
C VAL A 228 23.52 -11.09 -9.45
N ASN A 229 23.23 -10.90 -10.71
CA ASN A 229 22.35 -11.79 -11.46
C ASN A 229 23.03 -12.19 -12.77
N GLY A 230 22.76 -13.42 -13.21
CA GLY A 230 23.35 -13.93 -14.43
C GLY A 230 22.77 -15.24 -14.88
N GLU A 231 23.22 -15.65 -16.05
CA GLU A 231 22.78 -16.86 -16.71
C GLU A 231 23.99 -17.72 -17.05
N VAL A 232 23.88 -19.03 -16.80
CA VAL A 232 24.88 -20.01 -17.13
C VAL A 232 24.23 -21.32 -17.60
N GLN A 233 24.92 -22.05 -18.49
CA GLN A 233 24.46 -23.35 -18.97
C GLN A 233 25.37 -24.46 -18.44
N THR A 234 24.78 -25.50 -17.83
CA THR A 234 25.50 -26.71 -17.42
C THR A 234 24.90 -27.92 -18.10
N GLY A 235 25.55 -28.37 -19.18
CA GLY A 235 24.98 -29.41 -20.03
C GLY A 235 23.65 -28.99 -20.65
N ALA A 236 22.58 -29.74 -20.38
CA ALA A 236 21.23 -29.45 -20.87
C ALA A 236 20.39 -28.58 -19.90
N VAL A 237 21.00 -28.10 -18.81
CA VAL A 237 20.29 -27.31 -17.79
C VAL A 237 20.70 -25.86 -17.91
N SER A 238 19.72 -24.98 -18.08
CA SER A 238 19.91 -23.53 -17.95
C SER A 238 19.77 -23.10 -16.49
N HIS A 239 20.55 -22.11 -16.06
CA HIS A 239 20.51 -21.53 -14.73
C HIS A 239 20.33 -20.02 -14.83
N LYS A 240 19.35 -19.46 -14.12
CA LYS A 240 19.24 -18.03 -13.88
C LYS A 240 19.46 -17.77 -12.41
N ILE A 241 20.63 -17.21 -12.10
CA ILE A 241 21.15 -17.07 -10.74
C ILE A 241 20.96 -15.63 -10.28
N LEU A 242 20.47 -15.47 -9.06
CA LEU A 242 20.45 -14.22 -8.31
C LEU A 242 21.04 -14.47 -6.93
N ALA A 243 22.05 -13.71 -6.56
CA ALA A 243 22.63 -13.76 -5.21
C ALA A 243 22.94 -12.36 -4.72
N GLY A 244 22.68 -12.08 -3.47
CA GLY A 244 22.89 -10.75 -2.95
C GLY A 244 22.75 -10.62 -1.45
N MET A 245 22.93 -9.38 -1.02
CA MET A 245 22.74 -8.93 0.36
C MET A 245 22.00 -7.60 0.40
N ASP A 246 21.27 -7.40 1.45
CA ASP A 246 20.65 -6.12 1.75
C ASP A 246 20.69 -5.80 3.26
N MET A 247 20.54 -4.54 3.56
CA MET A 247 20.50 -4.04 4.92
C MET A 247 19.61 -2.80 5.03
N SER A 248 19.01 -2.63 6.18
CA SER A 248 18.23 -1.44 6.52
C SER A 248 18.50 -1.03 7.96
N ASN A 249 18.45 0.26 8.19
CA ASN A 249 18.41 0.86 9.51
C ASN A 249 17.40 2.00 9.49
N LYS A 250 16.37 1.90 10.32
CA LYS A 250 15.29 2.86 10.45
C LYS A 250 15.20 3.36 11.88
N GLU A 251 15.09 4.65 12.05
CA GLU A 251 14.73 5.30 13.30
C GLU A 251 13.44 6.10 13.10
N TYR A 252 12.55 6.01 14.09
CA TYR A 252 11.26 6.67 14.06
C TYR A 252 10.98 7.26 15.44
N TYR A 253 10.76 8.57 15.50
CA TYR A 253 10.38 9.30 16.69
C TYR A 253 8.94 9.75 16.54
N HIS A 254 8.12 9.51 17.53
CA HIS A 254 6.74 9.89 17.55
C HIS A 254 6.37 10.56 18.87
N ASP A 255 5.74 11.73 18.81
CA ASP A 255 5.16 12.40 19.95
C ASP A 255 3.64 12.43 19.83
N TRP A 256 2.96 11.80 20.77
CA TRP A 256 1.50 11.82 20.96
C TRP A 256 1.13 12.10 22.43
N ASN A 257 2.10 12.51 23.26
CA ASN A 257 1.96 12.55 24.72
C ASN A 257 1.25 13.79 25.25
N GLN A 258 0.99 14.79 24.39
CA GLN A 258 0.26 15.98 24.76
C GLN A 258 -1.14 15.92 24.16
N GLY A 259 -2.16 16.15 24.96
CA GLY A 259 -3.52 16.13 24.50
C GLY A 259 -4.45 17.00 25.34
N GLY A 260 -5.65 17.23 24.84
CA GLY A 260 -6.68 17.98 25.51
C GLY A 260 -8.02 17.91 24.77
N ALA A 261 -9.07 18.45 25.37
CA ALA A 261 -10.37 18.53 24.74
C ALA A 261 -10.38 19.52 23.56
N LEU A 262 -11.11 19.19 22.51
CA LEU A 262 -11.48 20.12 21.45
C LEU A 262 -12.86 20.66 21.73
N GLY A 263 -12.97 21.88 22.28
CA GLY A 263 -14.22 22.51 22.70
C GLY A 263 -14.88 21.79 23.87
N GLY A 264 -16.19 21.88 23.92
CA GLY A 264 -17.05 21.21 24.88
C GLY A 264 -17.89 20.11 24.23
N GLU A 265 -19.16 20.07 24.55
CA GLU A 265 -20.15 19.20 23.93
C GLU A 265 -20.26 19.47 22.42
N PHE A 266 -20.27 18.40 21.63
CA PHE A 266 -20.46 18.48 20.19
C PHE A 266 -21.66 17.62 19.78
N ASN A 267 -22.76 18.27 19.38
CA ASN A 267 -23.94 17.54 18.93
C ASN A 267 -23.76 17.05 17.50
N ILE A 268 -23.66 15.73 17.32
CA ILE A 268 -23.40 15.11 15.98
C ILE A 268 -24.60 15.26 15.02
N TYR A 269 -25.82 15.48 15.51
CA TYR A 269 -27.02 15.68 14.68
C TYR A 269 -27.36 17.15 14.42
N ALA A 270 -26.76 18.05 15.16
CA ALA A 270 -26.88 19.52 15.01
C ALA A 270 -25.52 20.17 15.25
N PRO A 271 -24.50 19.89 14.39
CA PRO A 271 -23.15 20.34 14.63
C PRO A 271 -23.01 21.85 14.47
N GLU A 272 -22.39 22.50 15.46
CA GLU A 272 -21.97 23.89 15.41
C GLU A 272 -20.44 23.95 15.33
N TYR A 273 -19.93 24.66 14.32
CA TYR A 273 -18.48 24.76 14.02
C TYR A 273 -17.95 26.17 14.26
N GLY A 274 -16.65 26.29 14.47
CA GLY A 274 -15.92 27.55 14.49
C GLY A 274 -15.66 28.13 15.87
N ASN A 275 -16.25 27.58 16.94
CA ASN A 275 -16.13 28.08 18.30
C ASN A 275 -15.38 27.17 19.28
N ALA A 276 -14.85 26.07 18.83
CA ALA A 276 -14.18 25.10 19.68
C ALA A 276 -12.82 25.62 20.17
N THR A 277 -12.62 25.61 21.49
CA THR A 277 -11.29 25.84 22.08
C THR A 277 -10.36 24.70 21.76
N GLN A 278 -9.15 25.01 21.28
CA GLN A 278 -8.16 24.03 20.89
C GLN A 278 -7.07 23.86 21.96
N PRO A 279 -6.57 22.65 22.22
CA PRO A 279 -5.40 22.47 23.07
C PRO A 279 -4.16 23.07 22.41
N VAL A 280 -3.24 23.59 23.23
CA VAL A 280 -1.95 24.11 22.79
C VAL A 280 -0.87 23.09 23.07
N PHE A 281 -0.03 22.79 22.08
CA PHE A 281 1.03 21.81 22.17
C PHE A 281 2.39 22.48 22.30
N ASP A 282 3.18 22.05 23.30
CA ASP A 282 4.56 22.51 23.50
C ASP A 282 5.49 21.79 22.50
N ARG A 283 6.10 22.56 21.63
CA ARG A 283 7.11 22.14 20.65
C ARG A 283 8.46 22.82 20.84
N THR A 284 8.72 23.35 22.02
CA THR A 284 9.99 24.04 22.34
C THR A 284 11.20 23.11 22.30
N LYS A 285 11.00 21.83 22.66
CA LYS A 285 12.00 20.78 22.50
C LYS A 285 11.88 20.10 21.15
N SER A 286 12.99 19.60 20.62
CA SER A 286 13.00 18.83 19.40
C SER A 286 12.21 17.52 19.53
N ILE A 287 11.72 16.99 18.41
CA ILE A 287 11.02 15.69 18.40
C ILE A 287 11.90 14.54 18.93
N ARG A 288 13.21 14.63 18.81
CA ARG A 288 14.18 13.66 19.35
C ARG A 288 14.24 13.68 20.87
N GLU A 289 13.95 14.79 21.51
CA GLU A 289 13.95 14.97 22.96
C GLU A 289 12.61 14.64 23.61
N ARG A 290 11.49 14.95 22.94
CA ARG A 290 10.13 14.78 23.51
C ARG A 290 9.40 13.54 22.98
N GLY A 291 9.83 13.00 21.86
CA GLY A 291 9.19 11.84 21.22
C GLY A 291 9.73 10.51 21.70
N VAL A 292 8.91 9.49 21.56
CA VAL A 292 9.29 8.10 21.77
C VAL A 292 10.05 7.59 20.56
N ARG A 293 11.21 6.99 20.80
CA ARG A 293 12.06 6.40 19.74
C ARG A 293 11.70 4.94 19.52
N TYR A 294 11.50 4.60 18.26
CA TYR A 294 11.46 3.24 17.73
C TYR A 294 12.63 3.04 16.78
N TYR A 295 13.21 1.87 16.77
CA TYR A 295 14.19 1.52 15.75
C TYR A 295 13.94 0.12 15.20
N ASP A 296 14.30 -0.05 13.94
CA ASP A 296 14.15 -1.28 13.18
C ASP A 296 15.34 -1.38 12.23
N GLY A 297 15.98 -2.53 12.19
CA GLY A 297 17.09 -2.78 11.30
C GLY A 297 17.21 -4.26 10.95
N TYR A 298 17.67 -4.53 9.73
CA TYR A 298 17.93 -5.89 9.29
C TYR A 298 19.18 -5.99 8.44
N THR A 299 19.72 -7.21 8.37
CA THR A 299 20.70 -7.64 7.38
C THR A 299 20.24 -8.96 6.78
N GLY A 300 20.20 -9.07 5.47
CA GLY A 300 19.78 -10.27 4.75
C GLY A 300 20.81 -10.72 3.73
N LEU A 301 20.95 -12.05 3.62
CA LEU A 301 21.70 -12.72 2.57
C LEU A 301 20.73 -13.62 1.81
N TYR A 302 20.77 -13.61 0.48
CA TYR A 302 19.83 -14.38 -0.33
C TYR A 302 20.48 -14.95 -1.58
N VAL A 303 19.95 -16.09 -2.01
CA VAL A 303 20.32 -16.76 -3.25
C VAL A 303 19.10 -17.40 -3.88
N GLN A 304 19.03 -17.33 -5.20
CA GLN A 304 18.02 -18.02 -6.01
C GLN A 304 18.69 -18.60 -7.25
N ASP A 305 18.29 -19.82 -7.62
CA ASP A 305 18.57 -20.42 -8.91
C ASP A 305 17.24 -20.88 -9.55
N GLU A 306 16.97 -20.42 -10.77
CA GLU A 306 15.91 -20.95 -11.61
C GLU A 306 16.56 -21.88 -12.64
N LEU A 307 16.34 -23.21 -12.45
CA LEU A 307 16.84 -24.26 -13.31
C LEU A 307 15.84 -24.54 -14.42
N GLY A 308 16.27 -24.42 -15.67
CA GLY A 308 15.47 -24.73 -16.85
C GLY A 308 15.89 -26.08 -17.46
N PHE A 309 14.92 -26.95 -17.71
CA PHE A 309 15.05 -28.26 -18.31
C PHE A 309 14.22 -28.34 -19.59
N PHE A 310 14.63 -29.17 -20.54
CA PHE A 310 13.88 -29.40 -21.79
C PHE A 310 13.61 -28.08 -22.55
N ASP A 311 14.67 -27.33 -22.83
CA ASP A 311 14.59 -25.99 -23.44
C ASP A 311 13.65 -25.04 -22.66
N ASP A 312 13.81 -25.04 -21.34
CA ASP A 312 13.01 -24.25 -20.38
C ASP A 312 11.51 -24.58 -20.31
N ALA A 313 11.09 -25.71 -20.90
CA ALA A 313 9.71 -26.18 -20.76
C ALA A 313 9.36 -26.51 -19.31
N LEU A 314 10.31 -27.05 -18.53
CA LEU A 314 10.19 -27.26 -17.10
C LEU A 314 11.17 -26.35 -16.37
N ARG A 315 10.68 -25.53 -15.44
CA ARG A 315 11.48 -24.62 -14.62
C ARG A 315 11.29 -24.92 -13.15
N LEU A 316 12.40 -25.10 -12.44
CA LEU A 316 12.44 -25.27 -10.99
C LEU A 316 13.16 -24.08 -10.36
N THR A 317 12.47 -23.30 -9.56
CA THR A 317 13.05 -22.19 -8.78
C THR A 317 13.33 -22.67 -7.37
N LEU A 318 14.59 -22.57 -6.96
CA LEU A 318 15.04 -22.80 -5.60
C LEU A 318 15.60 -21.50 -5.04
N ALA A 319 15.05 -21.01 -3.94
CA ALA A 319 15.52 -19.78 -3.33
C ALA A 319 15.51 -19.86 -1.80
N GLY A 320 16.42 -19.13 -1.20
CA GLY A 320 16.51 -19.02 0.25
C GLY A 320 17.08 -17.67 0.66
N ARG A 321 16.57 -17.16 1.76
CA ARG A 321 17.04 -15.92 2.39
C ARG A 321 17.25 -16.14 3.87
N TYR A 322 18.40 -15.71 4.38
CA TYR A 322 18.69 -15.65 5.80
C TYR A 322 18.68 -14.19 6.23
N THR A 323 17.79 -13.84 7.16
CA THR A 323 17.64 -12.47 7.67
C THR A 323 17.89 -12.43 9.17
N THR A 324 18.73 -11.50 9.61
CA THR A 324 18.85 -11.08 11.01
C THR A 324 18.19 -9.73 11.18
N LEU A 325 17.28 -9.65 12.14
CA LEU A 325 16.46 -8.51 12.46
C LEU A 325 16.78 -8.00 13.86
N LYS A 326 16.79 -6.69 14.04
CA LYS A 326 16.94 -6.02 15.33
C LYS A 326 15.94 -4.88 15.41
N THR A 327 15.05 -4.94 16.38
CA THR A 327 14.03 -3.90 16.62
C THR A 327 14.00 -3.51 18.08
N GLY A 328 13.41 -2.38 18.42
CA GLY A 328 13.18 -2.00 19.79
C GLY A 328 12.50 -0.66 19.98
N ASP A 329 11.95 -0.51 21.15
CA ASP A 329 11.35 0.71 21.68
C ASP A 329 11.37 0.70 23.22
N ILE A 330 10.96 1.82 23.84
CA ILE A 330 10.98 1.95 25.31
C ILE A 330 9.91 1.10 26.01
N TYR A 331 8.90 0.62 25.28
CA TYR A 331 7.80 -0.15 25.88
C TYR A 331 8.05 -1.65 25.80
N SER A 332 8.59 -2.11 24.66
CA SER A 332 8.80 -3.54 24.35
C SER A 332 10.24 -3.99 24.55
N GLY A 333 11.18 -3.04 24.78
CA GLY A 333 12.60 -3.32 24.88
C GLY A 333 13.24 -3.71 23.55
N ASP A 334 14.47 -4.21 23.60
CA ASP A 334 15.24 -4.63 22.44
C ASP A 334 14.93 -6.07 22.07
N PHE A 335 14.69 -6.31 20.79
CA PHE A 335 14.42 -7.62 20.23
C PHE A 335 15.39 -7.95 19.10
N LYS A 336 15.91 -9.17 19.06
CA LYS A 336 16.74 -9.67 17.98
C LYS A 336 16.26 -11.06 17.56
N SER A 337 16.08 -11.26 16.27
CA SER A 337 15.67 -12.53 15.68
C SER A 337 16.42 -12.82 14.39
N SER A 338 16.57 -14.10 14.07
CA SER A 338 17.12 -14.53 12.79
C SER A 338 16.24 -15.62 12.19
N ARG A 339 15.99 -15.55 10.90
CA ARG A 339 15.11 -16.49 10.21
C ARG A 339 15.64 -16.85 8.83
N PHE A 340 15.50 -18.12 8.48
CA PHE A 340 15.63 -18.59 7.10
C PHE A 340 14.23 -18.72 6.47
N THR A 341 14.06 -18.14 5.28
CA THR A 341 12.82 -18.17 4.51
C THR A 341 13.08 -18.83 3.16
N PRO A 342 12.60 -20.07 2.95
CA PRO A 342 12.75 -20.78 1.67
C PRO A 342 11.65 -20.40 0.69
N ARG A 343 11.94 -20.55 -0.60
CA ARG A 343 10.97 -20.52 -1.70
C ARG A 343 11.26 -21.63 -2.68
N ILE A 344 10.24 -22.37 -3.09
CA ILE A 344 10.29 -23.41 -4.12
C ILE A 344 9.19 -23.12 -5.12
N GLY A 345 9.55 -23.01 -6.39
CA GLY A 345 8.63 -22.85 -7.50
C GLY A 345 8.83 -23.92 -8.54
N LEU A 346 7.77 -24.43 -9.12
CA LEU A 346 7.80 -25.34 -10.26
C LEU A 346 6.84 -24.80 -11.32
N SER A 347 7.33 -24.68 -12.56
CA SER A 347 6.50 -24.25 -13.69
C SER A 347 6.74 -25.19 -14.87
N TYR A 348 5.67 -25.65 -15.48
CA TYR A 348 5.72 -26.50 -16.67
C TYR A 348 4.89 -25.91 -17.80
N SER A 349 5.53 -25.64 -18.91
CA SER A 349 4.90 -25.23 -20.16
C SER A 349 4.37 -26.47 -20.89
N ILE A 350 3.06 -26.73 -20.82
CA ILE A 350 2.39 -27.84 -21.50
C ILE A 350 2.52 -27.68 -23.01
N ASP A 351 2.35 -26.44 -23.46
CA ASP A 351 2.57 -25.97 -24.83
C ASP A 351 3.01 -24.49 -24.80
N LYS A 352 3.22 -23.89 -25.97
CA LYS A 352 3.65 -22.50 -26.10
C LYS A 352 2.68 -21.46 -25.54
N ASN A 353 1.44 -21.87 -25.28
CA ASN A 353 0.35 -20.97 -24.82
C ASN A 353 -0.18 -21.34 -23.43
N THR A 354 0.22 -22.50 -22.88
CA THR A 354 -0.34 -23.03 -21.63
C THR A 354 0.76 -23.42 -20.66
N ALA A 355 0.73 -22.85 -19.46
CA ALA A 355 1.63 -23.20 -18.38
C ALA A 355 0.87 -23.49 -17.08
N VAL A 356 1.31 -24.49 -16.36
CA VAL A 356 0.89 -24.80 -14.99
C VAL A 356 2.03 -24.49 -14.04
N TYR A 357 1.71 -24.09 -12.81
CA TYR A 357 2.72 -23.82 -11.81
C TYR A 357 2.31 -24.21 -10.41
N PHE A 358 3.31 -24.41 -9.58
CA PHE A 358 3.19 -24.61 -8.15
C PHE A 358 4.24 -23.75 -7.44
N VAL A 359 3.84 -23.09 -6.32
CA VAL A 359 4.75 -22.31 -5.48
C VAL A 359 4.51 -22.65 -4.03
N LYS A 360 5.60 -22.82 -3.29
CA LYS A 360 5.62 -22.83 -1.83
C LYS A 360 6.63 -21.80 -1.38
N ASP A 361 6.20 -20.83 -0.57
CA ASP A 361 7.06 -19.80 0.00
C ASP A 361 6.66 -19.45 1.44
N GLU A 362 7.58 -18.79 2.14
CA GLU A 362 7.43 -18.41 3.53
C GLU A 362 7.82 -16.94 3.72
N SER A 363 7.25 -16.33 4.75
CA SER A 363 7.63 -15.00 5.26
C SER A 363 7.56 -14.98 6.77
N PHE A 364 8.09 -13.94 7.38
CA PHE A 364 7.92 -13.68 8.81
C PHE A 364 7.73 -12.19 9.07
N LEU A 365 7.14 -11.89 10.21
CA LEU A 365 6.89 -10.55 10.71
C LEU A 365 7.20 -10.53 12.20
N GLU A 366 7.77 -9.43 12.71
CA GLU A 366 8.06 -9.30 14.12
C GLU A 366 6.81 -9.35 14.98
N ASN A 367 6.95 -9.93 16.16
CA ASN A 367 6.02 -9.83 17.27
C ASN A 367 6.68 -9.02 18.38
N TYR A 368 6.10 -7.89 18.70
CA TYR A 368 6.62 -7.04 19.79
C TYR A 368 6.08 -7.47 21.15
N GLY A 369 6.86 -7.23 22.19
CA GLY A 369 6.49 -7.50 23.57
C GLY A 369 6.97 -8.86 24.09
N SER A 370 6.47 -9.23 25.26
CA SER A 370 6.84 -10.44 25.98
C SER A 370 5.63 -11.10 26.64
N ASP A 371 5.75 -12.37 26.96
CA ASP A 371 4.79 -13.09 27.77
C ASP A 371 4.84 -12.70 29.27
N TRP A 372 4.04 -13.34 30.09
CA TRP A 372 3.98 -13.09 31.53
C TRP A 372 5.31 -13.40 32.26
N GLN A 373 6.19 -14.21 31.66
CA GLN A 373 7.53 -14.52 32.17
C GLN A 373 8.60 -13.57 31.66
N GLN A 374 8.23 -12.51 30.95
CA GLN A 374 9.13 -11.55 30.30
C GLN A 374 9.97 -12.18 29.16
N LYS A 375 9.54 -13.32 28.62
CA LYS A 375 10.16 -13.92 27.44
C LYS A 375 9.63 -13.22 26.19
N SER A 376 10.52 -12.67 25.36
CA SER A 376 10.18 -12.06 24.08
C SER A 376 9.48 -13.06 23.16
N PHE A 377 8.52 -12.58 22.39
CA PHE A 377 7.80 -13.39 21.42
C PHE A 377 8.68 -13.77 20.23
N ASP A 378 8.43 -14.96 19.70
CA ASP A 378 8.96 -15.35 18.40
C ASP A 378 8.23 -14.59 17.26
N PRO A 379 8.85 -14.40 16.09
CA PRO A 379 8.17 -13.80 14.97
C PRO A 379 6.89 -14.56 14.57
N ILE A 380 5.89 -13.82 14.07
CA ILE A 380 4.78 -14.39 13.31
C ILE A 380 5.37 -15.01 12.04
N THR A 381 4.97 -16.20 11.69
CA THR A 381 5.38 -16.85 10.45
C THR A 381 4.19 -17.02 9.51
N GLY A 382 4.42 -16.79 8.23
CA GLY A 382 3.46 -17.00 7.17
C GLY A 382 3.97 -17.98 6.13
N GLY A 383 3.16 -18.96 5.74
CA GLY A 383 3.48 -19.89 4.65
C GLY A 383 2.37 -19.90 3.62
N ASN A 384 2.74 -19.98 2.35
CA ASN A 384 1.82 -20.09 1.22
C ASN A 384 2.09 -21.36 0.43
N ILE A 385 1.02 -21.99 0.00
CA ILE A 385 1.02 -23.04 -1.03
C ILE A 385 0.03 -22.58 -2.09
N GLU A 386 0.50 -22.48 -3.33
CA GLU A 386 -0.30 -22.02 -4.47
C GLU A 386 -0.06 -22.90 -5.68
N ALA A 387 -1.13 -23.19 -6.43
CA ALA A 387 -1.06 -23.83 -7.74
C ALA A 387 -1.95 -23.06 -8.72
N GLY A 388 -1.55 -23.01 -9.98
CA GLY A 388 -2.33 -22.30 -10.97
C GLY A 388 -2.03 -22.73 -12.41
N ILE A 389 -2.89 -22.23 -13.29
CA ILE A 389 -2.78 -22.40 -14.73
C ILE A 389 -2.91 -21.04 -15.40
N LYS A 390 -2.07 -20.80 -16.39
CA LYS A 390 -2.11 -19.60 -17.26
C LYS A 390 -2.25 -20.06 -18.70
N LYS A 391 -3.11 -19.40 -19.45
CA LYS A 391 -3.32 -19.74 -20.85
C LYS A 391 -3.55 -18.51 -21.72
N ASP A 392 -2.84 -18.47 -22.84
CA ASP A 392 -3.05 -17.54 -23.93
C ASP A 392 -3.94 -18.19 -24.98
N TRP A 393 -4.93 -17.45 -25.45
CA TRP A 393 -5.92 -17.89 -26.43
C TRP A 393 -5.88 -16.98 -27.65
N VAL A 394 -6.28 -17.51 -28.80
CA VAL A 394 -6.45 -16.73 -30.04
C VAL A 394 -5.19 -15.90 -30.35
N ASN A 395 -4.01 -16.56 -30.39
CA ASN A 395 -2.71 -15.94 -30.66
C ASN A 395 -2.38 -14.75 -29.70
N GLY A 396 -2.72 -14.89 -28.42
CA GLY A 396 -2.42 -13.89 -27.37
C GLY A 396 -3.43 -12.74 -27.28
N LYS A 397 -4.51 -12.73 -28.08
CA LYS A 397 -5.59 -11.73 -27.95
C LYS A 397 -6.36 -11.86 -26.64
N TRP A 398 -6.38 -13.06 -26.05
CA TRP A 398 -6.98 -13.34 -24.76
C TRP A 398 -5.98 -14.03 -23.85
N ASN A 399 -5.99 -13.66 -22.58
CA ASN A 399 -5.20 -14.30 -21.54
C ASN A 399 -6.13 -14.67 -20.39
N SER A 400 -5.93 -15.85 -19.82
CA SER A 400 -6.61 -16.26 -18.61
C SER A 400 -5.63 -16.86 -17.61
N ALA A 401 -5.89 -16.64 -16.32
CA ALA A 401 -5.18 -17.26 -15.23
C ALA A 401 -6.18 -17.70 -14.16
N VAL A 402 -5.98 -18.89 -13.62
CA VAL A 402 -6.71 -19.40 -12.46
C VAL A 402 -5.69 -19.91 -11.46
N SER A 403 -5.83 -19.51 -10.22
CA SER A 403 -5.01 -20.02 -9.12
C SER A 403 -5.84 -20.41 -7.91
N VAL A 404 -5.33 -21.36 -7.16
CA VAL A 404 -5.83 -21.78 -5.86
C VAL A 404 -4.70 -21.67 -4.85
N TYR A 405 -4.98 -21.17 -3.65
CA TYR A 405 -3.95 -20.97 -2.65
C TYR A 405 -4.43 -21.21 -1.23
N GLN A 406 -3.48 -21.48 -0.36
CA GLN A 406 -3.67 -21.50 1.08
C GLN A 406 -2.52 -20.78 1.77
N ILE A 407 -2.83 -19.73 2.53
CA ILE A 407 -1.89 -19.01 3.38
C ILE A 407 -2.19 -19.41 4.84
N THR A 408 -1.15 -19.75 5.59
CA THR A 408 -1.24 -20.02 7.02
C THR A 408 -0.35 -19.03 7.77
N ARG A 409 -0.91 -18.34 8.76
CA ARG A 409 -0.23 -17.41 9.64
C ARG A 409 -0.20 -17.98 11.05
N ASN A 410 0.99 -18.24 11.57
CA ASN A 410 1.22 -18.86 12.90
C ASN A 410 1.82 -17.85 13.88
N ASN A 411 1.85 -18.21 15.15
CA ASN A 411 2.39 -17.41 16.25
C ASN A 411 1.66 -16.06 16.41
N VAL A 412 0.38 -16.00 16.04
CA VAL A 412 -0.45 -14.81 16.26
C VAL A 412 -0.68 -14.66 17.75
N LEU A 413 -0.55 -13.43 18.26
CA LEU A 413 -0.80 -13.14 19.66
C LEU A 413 -2.28 -13.28 19.99
N THR A 414 -2.54 -13.93 21.11
CA THR A 414 -3.87 -14.09 21.70
C THR A 414 -3.80 -13.79 23.19
N ALA A 415 -4.92 -13.53 23.84
CA ALA A 415 -4.94 -13.33 25.29
C ALA A 415 -4.48 -14.59 26.04
N ASP A 416 -3.62 -14.43 27.04
CA ASP A 416 -3.23 -15.50 27.96
C ASP A 416 -4.20 -15.56 29.13
N MET A 417 -5.31 -16.26 28.94
CA MET A 417 -6.41 -16.34 29.91
C MET A 417 -5.98 -16.95 31.27
N ASP A 418 -4.83 -17.61 31.32
CA ASP A 418 -4.29 -18.20 32.56
C ASP A 418 -3.50 -17.19 33.41
N HIS A 419 -3.13 -16.07 32.81
CA HIS A 419 -2.30 -15.03 33.47
C HIS A 419 -2.91 -13.64 33.31
N PRO A 420 -3.78 -13.21 34.26
CA PRO A 420 -4.31 -11.84 34.29
C PRO A 420 -3.18 -10.82 34.44
N ASN A 421 -3.29 -9.68 33.71
CA ASN A 421 -2.34 -8.59 33.82
C ASN A 421 -2.78 -7.64 34.95
N PRO A 422 -1.91 -7.33 35.92
CA PRO A 422 -2.25 -6.39 37.00
C PRO A 422 -2.64 -4.98 36.53
N ALA A 423 -2.20 -4.57 35.33
CA ALA A 423 -2.57 -3.30 34.70
C ALA A 423 -3.94 -3.34 33.99
N GLY A 424 -4.64 -4.48 34.02
CA GLY A 424 -5.92 -4.73 33.35
C GLY A 424 -5.79 -5.68 32.16
N GLY A 425 -6.83 -6.49 31.94
CA GLY A 425 -6.87 -7.51 30.89
C GLY A 425 -5.96 -8.73 31.18
N TYR A 426 -5.34 -9.27 30.15
CA TYR A 426 -4.49 -10.46 30.21
C TYR A 426 -3.14 -10.20 29.55
N TYR A 427 -2.12 -10.94 29.97
CA TYR A 427 -0.90 -11.03 29.19
C TYR A 427 -1.18 -11.65 27.81
N SER A 428 -0.24 -11.57 26.89
CA SER A 428 -0.36 -12.22 25.58
C SER A 428 0.45 -13.50 25.51
N ARG A 429 -0.02 -14.45 24.68
CA ARG A 429 0.71 -15.67 24.31
C ARG A 429 0.61 -15.96 22.82
N GLN A 430 1.55 -16.71 22.27
CA GLN A 430 1.62 -17.05 20.85
C GLN A 430 0.88 -18.35 20.52
N SER A 431 -0.43 -18.39 20.73
CA SER A 431 -1.25 -19.57 20.45
C SER A 431 -2.15 -19.42 19.22
N GLY A 432 -2.22 -18.25 18.62
CA GLY A 432 -3.09 -17.95 17.50
C GLY A 432 -2.61 -18.49 16.16
N GLN A 433 -3.59 -18.86 15.32
CA GLN A 433 -3.37 -19.22 13.92
C GLN A 433 -4.53 -18.68 13.09
N GLN A 434 -4.19 -18.18 11.90
CA GLN A 434 -5.16 -17.78 10.88
C GLN A 434 -4.87 -18.55 9.60
N LYS A 435 -5.92 -18.98 8.88
CA LYS A 435 -5.80 -19.61 7.56
C LYS A 435 -6.67 -18.89 6.56
N THR A 436 -6.08 -18.62 5.41
CA THR A 436 -6.77 -18.04 4.26
C THR A 436 -6.68 -19.02 3.11
N LYS A 437 -7.82 -19.40 2.55
CA LYS A 437 -7.92 -20.21 1.34
C LYS A 437 -8.63 -19.41 0.28
N GLY A 438 -8.21 -19.52 -0.97
CA GLY A 438 -8.83 -18.76 -2.02
C GLY A 438 -8.68 -19.35 -3.40
N VAL A 439 -9.51 -18.80 -4.28
CA VAL A 439 -9.46 -19.03 -5.73
C VAL A 439 -9.44 -17.66 -6.38
N GLU A 440 -8.53 -17.46 -7.31
CA GLU A 440 -8.45 -16.23 -8.11
C GLU A 440 -8.57 -16.56 -9.59
N VAL A 441 -9.30 -15.71 -10.31
CA VAL A 441 -9.51 -15.81 -11.75
C VAL A 441 -9.25 -14.44 -12.36
N ASP A 442 -8.33 -14.39 -13.32
CA ASP A 442 -8.01 -13.20 -14.10
C ASP A 442 -8.26 -13.51 -15.59
N ILE A 443 -9.05 -12.65 -16.26
CA ILE A 443 -9.32 -12.74 -17.67
C ILE A 443 -9.14 -11.37 -18.29
N ARG A 444 -8.39 -11.30 -19.36
CA ARG A 444 -8.28 -10.07 -20.18
C ARG A 444 -8.26 -10.44 -21.65
N GLY A 445 -8.83 -9.58 -22.46
CA GLY A 445 -8.81 -9.81 -23.90
C GLY A 445 -9.49 -8.74 -24.72
N GLN A 446 -9.36 -8.88 -26.02
CA GLN A 446 -10.00 -8.04 -27.01
C GLN A 446 -11.25 -8.75 -27.56
N ILE A 447 -12.42 -8.22 -27.25
CA ILE A 447 -13.72 -8.77 -27.69
C ILE A 447 -13.87 -8.57 -29.19
N VAL A 448 -13.70 -7.33 -29.64
CA VAL A 448 -13.62 -6.92 -31.05
C VAL A 448 -12.54 -5.84 -31.14
N ARG A 449 -12.16 -5.47 -32.37
CA ARG A 449 -11.16 -4.41 -32.57
C ARG A 449 -11.53 -3.15 -31.80
N GLY A 450 -10.60 -2.67 -30.96
CA GLY A 450 -10.76 -1.49 -30.13
C GLY A 450 -11.54 -1.70 -28.83
N LEU A 451 -12.20 -2.86 -28.61
CA LEU A 451 -12.95 -3.16 -27.39
C LEU A 451 -12.21 -4.21 -26.56
N ASP A 452 -11.61 -3.77 -25.46
CA ASP A 452 -10.87 -4.60 -24.51
C ASP A 452 -11.67 -4.80 -23.23
N VAL A 453 -11.50 -5.97 -22.61
CA VAL A 453 -12.10 -6.33 -21.33
C VAL A 453 -11.04 -6.85 -20.37
N ILE A 454 -11.17 -6.46 -19.08
CA ILE A 454 -10.44 -7.04 -17.96
C ILE A 454 -11.47 -7.46 -16.92
N ILE A 455 -11.38 -8.70 -16.45
CA ILE A 455 -12.24 -9.25 -15.38
C ILE A 455 -11.34 -9.93 -14.36
N ASN A 456 -11.53 -9.59 -13.08
CA ASN A 456 -10.87 -10.23 -11.97
C ASN A 456 -11.93 -10.70 -10.98
N TYR A 457 -11.75 -11.91 -10.47
CA TYR A 457 -12.57 -12.45 -9.41
C TYR A 457 -11.69 -13.14 -8.37
N ALA A 458 -11.95 -12.86 -7.10
CA ALA A 458 -11.34 -13.56 -5.97
C ALA A 458 -12.41 -14.06 -5.01
N TYR A 459 -12.37 -15.35 -4.72
CA TYR A 459 -13.03 -15.94 -3.56
C TYR A 459 -11.98 -16.14 -2.47
N THR A 460 -12.22 -15.60 -1.28
CA THR A 460 -11.28 -15.66 -0.16
C THR A 460 -12.02 -16.07 1.11
N GLU A 461 -11.62 -17.17 1.71
CA GLU A 461 -12.06 -17.60 3.03
C GLU A 461 -10.90 -17.43 4.03
N ALA A 462 -10.90 -16.31 4.77
CA ALA A 462 -9.94 -16.02 5.81
C ALA A 462 -10.57 -16.24 7.18
N LYS A 463 -10.06 -17.22 7.95
CA LYS A 463 -10.60 -17.61 9.24
C LYS A 463 -9.54 -17.72 10.33
N VAL A 464 -9.93 -17.39 11.55
CA VAL A 464 -9.19 -17.76 12.76
C VAL A 464 -9.33 -19.25 12.97
N THR A 465 -8.22 -19.98 13.02
CA THR A 465 -8.21 -21.45 13.19
C THR A 465 -7.70 -21.90 14.55
N LYS A 466 -6.96 -21.01 15.25
CA LYS A 466 -6.57 -21.18 16.66
C LYS A 466 -6.65 -19.85 17.37
N ASP A 467 -7.18 -19.85 18.56
CA ASP A 467 -7.25 -18.71 19.48
C ASP A 467 -7.39 -19.25 20.91
N SER A 468 -6.98 -18.48 21.91
CA SER A 468 -7.22 -18.78 23.32
C SER A 468 -8.69 -18.62 23.70
N GLU A 469 -9.39 -17.71 23.04
CA GLU A 469 -10.83 -17.53 23.14
C GLU A 469 -11.54 -18.41 22.11
N LYS A 470 -12.24 -19.44 22.60
CA LYS A 470 -12.93 -20.40 21.72
C LYS A 470 -13.97 -19.75 20.81
N GLY A 471 -14.59 -18.65 21.25
CA GLY A 471 -15.55 -17.88 20.45
C GLY A 471 -14.98 -17.28 19.17
N ASN A 472 -13.69 -17.00 19.15
CA ASN A 472 -13.00 -16.44 17.97
C ASN A 472 -12.72 -17.50 16.90
N ILE A 473 -12.64 -18.79 17.29
CA ILE A 473 -12.31 -19.88 16.35
C ILE A 473 -13.44 -20.08 15.34
N GLY A 474 -13.09 -20.02 14.05
CA GLY A 474 -14.04 -20.13 12.94
C GLY A 474 -14.58 -18.81 12.45
N THR A 475 -14.36 -17.70 13.16
CA THR A 475 -14.78 -16.36 12.73
C THR A 475 -13.95 -15.87 11.54
N GLN A 476 -14.53 -14.96 10.78
CA GLN A 476 -13.85 -14.31 9.65
C GLN A 476 -12.74 -13.36 10.16
N VAL A 477 -11.57 -13.40 9.53
CA VAL A 477 -10.49 -12.45 9.84
C VAL A 477 -10.94 -11.03 9.50
N PRO A 478 -10.80 -10.07 10.43
CA PRO A 478 -11.20 -8.68 10.20
C PRO A 478 -10.55 -8.05 8.97
N GLY A 479 -11.27 -7.10 8.34
CA GLY A 479 -10.81 -6.38 7.16
C GLY A 479 -10.85 -7.19 5.87
N SER A 480 -11.40 -8.40 5.87
CA SER A 480 -11.51 -9.27 4.70
C SER A 480 -12.87 -9.17 4.01
N SER A 481 -12.90 -9.49 2.72
CA SER A 481 -14.12 -9.68 1.94
C SER A 481 -14.11 -11.07 1.33
N ARG A 482 -15.24 -11.79 1.37
CA ARG A 482 -15.31 -13.17 0.86
C ARG A 482 -15.28 -13.21 -0.66
N HIS A 483 -15.96 -12.29 -1.32
CA HIS A 483 -15.97 -12.18 -2.76
C HIS A 483 -15.54 -10.78 -3.18
N ILE A 484 -14.60 -10.70 -4.10
CA ILE A 484 -14.18 -9.46 -4.74
C ILE A 484 -14.25 -9.69 -6.24
N GLN A 485 -14.99 -8.84 -6.94
CA GLN A 485 -15.14 -8.88 -8.38
C GLN A 485 -14.92 -7.50 -8.96
N ASN A 486 -14.08 -7.42 -10.00
CA ASN A 486 -13.86 -6.21 -10.77
C ASN A 486 -14.02 -6.54 -12.25
N ALA A 487 -14.64 -5.64 -12.98
CA ALA A 487 -14.65 -5.70 -14.43
C ALA A 487 -14.44 -4.30 -15.00
N TRP A 488 -13.73 -4.22 -16.11
CA TRP A 488 -13.48 -2.98 -16.83
C TRP A 488 -13.58 -3.24 -18.33
N LEU A 489 -14.37 -2.43 -19.02
CA LEU A 489 -14.48 -2.37 -20.46
C LEU A 489 -13.85 -1.08 -20.95
N ASN A 490 -13.06 -1.16 -22.01
CA ASN A 490 -12.45 -0.02 -22.66
C ASN A 490 -12.65 -0.12 -24.16
N TYR A 491 -13.36 0.85 -24.74
CA TYR A 491 -13.56 0.94 -26.18
C TYR A 491 -12.80 2.15 -26.72
N LYS A 492 -11.89 1.90 -27.64
CA LYS A 492 -11.09 2.91 -28.33
C LYS A 492 -11.40 2.88 -29.82
N ILE A 493 -11.82 4.02 -30.34
CA ILE A 493 -12.16 4.18 -31.75
C ILE A 493 -10.88 4.53 -32.52
N ASP A 494 -10.42 3.63 -33.38
CA ASP A 494 -9.20 3.76 -34.17
C ASP A 494 -9.42 3.95 -35.66
N MET A 495 -10.68 4.09 -36.12
CA MET A 495 -11.06 4.29 -37.50
C MET A 495 -12.22 5.29 -37.66
N GLY A 496 -12.27 5.95 -38.81
CA GLY A 496 -13.34 6.87 -39.20
C GLY A 496 -13.22 8.26 -38.55
N ALA A 497 -14.31 9.02 -38.59
CA ALA A 497 -14.35 10.41 -38.14
C ALA A 497 -14.16 10.59 -36.62
N LEU A 498 -14.42 9.55 -35.84
CA LEU A 498 -14.28 9.55 -34.38
C LEU A 498 -12.95 8.93 -33.90
N THR A 499 -11.99 8.75 -34.80
CA THR A 499 -10.67 8.23 -34.43
C THR A 499 -10.04 9.06 -33.29
N GLY A 500 -9.56 8.36 -32.27
CA GLY A 500 -8.96 8.97 -31.08
C GLY A 500 -9.91 9.07 -29.87
N PHE A 501 -11.22 8.93 -30.06
CA PHE A 501 -12.15 8.84 -28.95
C PHE A 501 -12.07 7.49 -28.25
N GLY A 502 -12.24 7.51 -26.94
CA GLY A 502 -12.35 6.34 -26.10
C GLY A 502 -13.45 6.50 -25.07
N ILE A 503 -14.11 5.40 -24.73
CA ILE A 503 -15.07 5.30 -23.64
C ILE A 503 -14.74 4.09 -22.80
N SER A 504 -14.74 4.24 -21.49
CA SER A 504 -14.49 3.15 -20.56
C SER A 504 -15.54 3.14 -19.45
N ALA A 505 -15.86 1.95 -18.97
CA ALA A 505 -16.68 1.77 -17.78
C ALA A 505 -16.23 0.53 -17.03
N GLY A 506 -16.31 0.58 -15.71
CA GLY A 506 -15.97 -0.56 -14.88
C GLY A 506 -16.56 -0.46 -13.49
N TYR A 507 -16.59 -1.59 -12.82
CA TYR A 507 -17.11 -1.67 -11.46
C TYR A 507 -16.19 -2.45 -10.53
N GLN A 508 -16.33 -2.15 -9.25
CA GLN A 508 -15.81 -2.92 -8.15
C GLN A 508 -16.97 -3.41 -7.29
N TYR A 509 -17.01 -4.72 -7.00
CA TYR A 509 -18.03 -5.34 -6.17
C TYR A 509 -17.40 -6.22 -5.09
N GLN A 510 -17.80 -6.01 -3.83
CA GLN A 510 -17.33 -6.78 -2.69
C GLN A 510 -18.52 -7.25 -1.87
N VAL A 511 -18.50 -8.53 -1.47
CA VAL A 511 -19.58 -9.19 -0.75
C VAL A 511 -19.04 -9.85 0.51
N LYS A 512 -19.85 -9.91 1.56
CA LYS A 512 -19.49 -10.48 2.87
C LYS A 512 -18.21 -9.81 3.41
N ARG A 513 -18.31 -8.51 3.62
CA ARG A 513 -17.24 -7.66 4.15
C ARG A 513 -17.24 -7.69 5.67
N SER A 514 -16.10 -7.96 6.29
CA SER A 514 -15.92 -7.82 7.74
C SER A 514 -15.42 -6.42 8.11
N PRO A 515 -15.70 -5.94 9.33
CA PRO A 515 -15.14 -4.68 9.84
C PRO A 515 -13.62 -4.77 10.01
N TRP A 516 -12.98 -3.62 10.31
CA TRP A 516 -11.52 -3.54 10.30
C TRP A 516 -10.80 -4.42 11.34
N PHE A 517 -11.39 -4.65 12.53
CA PHE A 517 -10.68 -5.37 13.61
C PHE A 517 -11.55 -6.12 14.63
N VAL A 518 -12.86 -6.23 14.46
CA VAL A 518 -13.72 -6.92 15.45
C VAL A 518 -14.00 -8.34 15.06
N PHE A 519 -13.83 -9.27 16.01
CA PHE A 519 -14.18 -10.69 15.92
C PHE A 519 -15.52 -10.91 16.64
N ASP A 520 -16.63 -10.53 16.03
CA ASP A 520 -17.97 -10.69 16.60
C ASP A 520 -18.72 -11.95 16.12
N GLY A 521 -18.06 -12.77 15.29
CA GLY A 521 -18.66 -13.93 14.65
C GLY A 521 -19.58 -13.59 13.48
N SER A 522 -19.81 -12.31 13.18
CA SER A 522 -20.60 -11.87 12.04
C SER A 522 -19.79 -11.93 10.75
N GLU A 523 -20.31 -12.64 9.74
CA GLU A 523 -19.68 -12.69 8.42
C GLU A 523 -20.06 -11.48 7.54
N ASN A 524 -21.06 -10.69 7.92
CA ASN A 524 -21.66 -9.63 7.12
C ASN A 524 -21.93 -8.34 7.91
N SER A 525 -20.98 -7.91 8.74
CA SER A 525 -21.17 -6.69 9.55
C SER A 525 -21.09 -5.40 8.77
N LEU A 526 -20.51 -5.39 7.55
CA LEU A 526 -20.55 -4.28 6.59
C LEU A 526 -21.41 -4.66 5.38
N PRO A 527 -22.16 -3.69 4.79
CA PRO A 527 -22.95 -3.96 3.60
C PRO A 527 -22.05 -4.27 2.39
N ASP A 528 -22.66 -4.86 1.37
CA ASP A 528 -22.00 -5.06 0.09
C ASP A 528 -21.53 -3.72 -0.49
N TYR A 529 -20.38 -3.75 -1.12
CA TYR A 529 -19.77 -2.60 -1.76
C TYR A 529 -19.91 -2.72 -3.27
N PHE A 530 -20.55 -1.75 -3.91
CA PHE A 530 -20.61 -1.65 -5.36
C PHE A 530 -20.35 -0.24 -5.82
N ARG A 531 -19.28 -0.06 -6.61
CA ARG A 531 -18.91 1.23 -7.20
C ARG A 531 -18.77 1.09 -8.71
N LEU A 532 -19.46 1.95 -9.43
CA LEU A 532 -19.38 2.07 -10.89
C LEU A 532 -18.63 3.35 -11.25
N ASP A 533 -17.59 3.22 -12.07
CA ASP A 533 -16.77 4.32 -12.59
C ASP A 533 -16.78 4.30 -14.13
N GLY A 534 -16.46 5.44 -14.73
CA GLY A 534 -16.35 5.53 -16.18
C GLY A 534 -15.43 6.65 -16.63
N SER A 535 -15.05 6.63 -17.89
CA SER A 535 -14.26 7.70 -18.48
C SER A 535 -14.57 7.91 -19.97
N LEU A 536 -14.38 9.16 -20.39
CA LEU A 536 -14.36 9.56 -21.79
C LEU A 536 -12.96 10.11 -22.09
N SER A 537 -12.36 9.70 -23.18
CA SER A 537 -11.03 10.17 -23.59
C SER A 537 -11.00 10.56 -25.04
N TYR A 538 -10.11 11.47 -25.39
CA TYR A 538 -9.78 11.82 -26.76
C TYR A 538 -8.28 12.04 -26.86
N GLN A 539 -7.63 11.32 -27.75
CA GLN A 539 -6.21 11.44 -28.02
C GLN A 539 -5.99 11.68 -29.51
N LYS A 540 -5.41 12.83 -29.83
CA LYS A 540 -5.01 13.15 -31.20
C LYS A 540 -3.62 13.75 -31.19
N GLU A 541 -2.70 13.09 -31.93
CA GLU A 541 -1.29 13.50 -32.00
C GLU A 541 -0.70 13.74 -30.60
N LYS A 542 -0.38 15.01 -30.29
CA LYS A 542 0.28 15.44 -29.06
C LYS A 542 -0.68 15.84 -27.93
N ILE A 543 -1.98 15.99 -28.22
CA ILE A 543 -2.98 16.45 -27.25
C ILE A 543 -3.87 15.31 -26.81
N GLY A 544 -4.04 15.20 -25.49
CA GLY A 544 -4.96 14.27 -24.87
C GLY A 544 -5.96 14.97 -23.95
N PHE A 545 -7.22 14.53 -23.98
CA PHE A 545 -8.28 14.93 -23.07
C PHE A 545 -8.80 13.69 -22.34
N ASN A 546 -9.10 13.80 -21.06
CA ASN A 546 -9.68 12.72 -20.30
C ASN A 546 -10.66 13.25 -19.26
N LEU A 547 -11.89 12.74 -19.27
CA LEU A 547 -12.91 12.96 -18.26
C LEU A 547 -13.14 11.65 -17.52
N VAL A 548 -12.85 11.61 -16.24
CA VAL A 548 -13.13 10.48 -15.35
C VAL A 548 -14.30 10.82 -14.45
N VAL A 549 -15.26 9.92 -14.34
CA VAL A 549 -16.41 10.03 -13.44
C VAL A 549 -16.39 8.83 -12.51
N ASN A 550 -16.23 9.08 -11.21
CA ASN A 550 -16.22 8.05 -10.17
C ASN A 550 -17.58 7.98 -9.48
N ASN A 551 -17.92 6.79 -8.98
CA ASN A 551 -19.16 6.52 -8.25
C ASN A 551 -20.38 7.10 -8.99
N ILE A 552 -20.57 6.69 -10.25
CA ILE A 552 -21.64 7.18 -11.16
C ILE A 552 -23.03 7.03 -10.53
N LEU A 553 -23.23 5.98 -9.73
CA LEU A 553 -24.49 5.69 -9.07
C LEU A 553 -24.71 6.47 -7.76
N ASN A 554 -23.78 7.33 -7.39
CA ASN A 554 -23.82 8.15 -6.17
C ASN A 554 -24.11 7.36 -4.88
N LYS A 555 -23.58 6.15 -4.77
CA LYS A 555 -23.79 5.31 -3.58
C LYS A 555 -23.06 5.86 -2.38
N TYR A 556 -23.65 5.72 -1.19
CA TYR A 556 -22.98 5.96 0.08
C TYR A 556 -22.07 4.75 0.38
N LEU A 557 -20.78 4.90 0.12
CA LEU A 557 -19.78 3.85 0.28
C LEU A 557 -18.91 4.17 1.49
N TYR A 558 -18.61 3.14 2.29
CA TYR A 558 -17.80 3.29 3.49
C TYR A 558 -17.17 1.96 3.93
N SER A 559 -16.19 2.08 4.81
CA SER A 559 -15.62 1.00 5.63
C SER A 559 -15.49 1.47 7.06
N GLY A 560 -15.57 0.57 8.03
CA GLY A 560 -15.55 0.93 9.42
C GLY A 560 -15.42 -0.25 10.37
N ALA A 561 -15.53 0.03 11.65
CA ALA A 561 -15.56 -0.95 12.74
C ALA A 561 -16.44 -0.48 13.89
N PRO A 562 -17.04 -1.38 14.66
CA PRO A 562 -17.54 -1.06 15.98
C PRO A 562 -16.37 -0.88 16.95
N TYR A 563 -16.53 -0.03 17.95
CA TYR A 563 -15.57 0.17 19.02
C TYR A 563 -16.33 0.44 20.32
N GLU A 564 -16.14 -0.40 21.34
CA GLU A 564 -16.91 -0.33 22.60
C GLU A 564 -18.43 -0.28 22.33
N ASP A 565 -19.07 0.86 22.62
CA ASP A 565 -20.51 1.08 22.49
C ASP A 565 -20.91 1.99 21.32
N TYR A 566 -19.97 2.28 20.39
CA TYR A 566 -20.22 3.08 19.20
C TYR A 566 -19.59 2.49 17.95
N PHE A 567 -19.97 3.02 16.79
CA PHE A 567 -19.42 2.69 15.48
C PHE A 567 -18.62 3.86 14.96
N TYR A 568 -17.54 3.57 14.22
CA TYR A 568 -16.85 4.58 13.45
C TYR A 568 -16.52 4.08 12.06
N TRP A 569 -16.54 5.00 11.10
CA TRP A 569 -16.35 4.68 9.71
C TRP A 569 -15.73 5.83 8.92
N GLN A 570 -15.18 5.50 7.77
CA GLN A 570 -14.69 6.45 6.76
C GLN A 570 -15.56 6.35 5.52
N THR A 571 -16.01 7.50 5.00
CA THR A 571 -16.83 7.57 3.81
C THR A 571 -15.99 7.82 2.57
N GLU A 572 -16.51 7.34 1.42
CA GLU A 572 -16.02 7.70 0.11
C GLU A 572 -16.85 8.84 -0.50
N PRO A 573 -16.28 9.60 -1.47
CA PRO A 573 -17.03 10.61 -2.21
C PRO A 573 -18.24 10.01 -2.93
N GLY A 574 -19.29 10.79 -3.05
CA GLY A 574 -20.36 10.54 -4.00
C GLY A 574 -19.88 10.64 -5.44
N THR A 575 -20.80 10.85 -6.39
CA THR A 575 -20.42 11.09 -7.79
C THR A 575 -19.47 12.29 -7.85
N ASN A 576 -18.31 12.07 -8.43
CA ASN A 576 -17.30 13.09 -8.61
C ASN A 576 -16.56 12.92 -9.94
N MET A 577 -16.01 14.00 -10.46
CA MET A 577 -15.37 13.99 -11.76
C MET A 577 -14.03 14.73 -11.77
N ARG A 578 -13.18 14.33 -12.70
CA ARG A 578 -11.91 14.97 -13.02
C ARG A 578 -11.74 15.08 -14.52
N PHE A 579 -11.53 16.29 -15.00
CA PHE A 579 -11.14 16.59 -16.37
C PHE A 579 -9.65 16.88 -16.43
N SER A 580 -8.97 16.30 -17.41
CA SER A 580 -7.52 16.47 -17.61
C SER A 580 -7.20 16.76 -19.07
N VAL A 581 -6.25 17.64 -19.29
CA VAL A 581 -5.65 17.94 -20.59
C VAL A 581 -4.16 17.67 -20.50
N SER A 582 -3.60 16.97 -21.48
CA SER A 582 -2.16 16.72 -21.58
C SER A 582 -1.64 17.12 -22.96
N TYR A 583 -0.40 17.61 -22.97
CA TYR A 583 0.33 17.92 -24.20
C TYR A 583 1.70 17.24 -24.16
N ARG A 584 2.02 16.50 -25.24
CA ARG A 584 3.28 15.79 -25.42
C ARG A 584 4.13 16.44 -26.50
N PHE A 585 5.41 16.58 -26.27
CA PHE A 585 6.35 17.21 -27.21
C PHE A 585 7.71 16.53 -27.25
#